data_d8f799a6af752e6213ef56010c108cd2
#
_entry.id   d8f799a6af752e6213ef56010c108cd2
#
_cell.length_a   1.000
_cell.length_b   1.000
_cell.length_c   1.000
_cell.angle_alpha   90.00
_cell.angle_beta   90.00
_cell.angle_gamma   90.00
#
_symmetry.space_group_name_H-M   'P 1'
#
loop_
_entity.id
_entity.type
_entity.pdbx_description
1 polymer ?
#
loop_
_entity_poly.entity_id
_entity_poly.type
_entity_poly.pdbx_seq_one_letter_code
_entity_poly.pdbx_strand_id
1 'polypeptide(L)'
;MYWQDRMAQSQAKLTSKSIKETEKQLIKYYSKTMETVIADFELTYQKLLNTMEQGREPTPADLYKLDKYWQLQAQLKSELTKLGDKQAELLSRKFVEQYIGIYNTMALPDELNLFSTVDKKTAQQMINQIWCADGKSWSSRIWTNTDKLQQALNDNLINCVVSGKKTTQLKDMLQSEFNVSYNRADSLVRTEMAHIQTQAAQQRYKDSGIQEVEVWADKDERRCEVCGKLHEKRYPINGVMPVPAHPRCRCTIIPVVQPNNQLMVI
;
A
#
# COMPACT_ATOMS: atom_id res chain seq x y z
N MET A 1 -29.99 3.05 -13.96
CA MET A 1 -28.88 3.10 -12.98
C MET A 1 -28.98 4.43 -12.28
N TYR A 2 -29.10 4.43 -10.96
CA TYR A 2 -29.20 5.66 -10.18
C TYR A 2 -27.88 6.46 -10.30
N TRP A 3 -27.95 7.79 -10.17
CA TRP A 3 -26.77 8.66 -10.30
C TRP A 3 -25.71 8.32 -9.23
N GLN A 4 -26.11 7.89 -8.05
CA GLN A 4 -25.26 7.41 -6.96
C GLN A 4 -24.37 6.24 -7.42
N ASP A 5 -24.97 5.23 -8.06
CA ASP A 5 -24.22 4.10 -8.59
C ASP A 5 -23.18 4.54 -9.63
N ARG A 6 -23.55 5.47 -10.53
CA ARG A 6 -22.61 6.01 -11.55
C ARG A 6 -21.44 6.75 -10.92
N MET A 7 -21.71 7.54 -9.89
CA MET A 7 -20.67 8.29 -9.18
C MET A 7 -19.73 7.34 -8.44
N ALA A 8 -20.28 6.38 -7.69
CA ALA A 8 -19.49 5.37 -6.99
C ALA A 8 -18.65 4.53 -7.98
N GLN A 9 -19.22 4.12 -9.11
CA GLN A 9 -18.50 3.38 -10.15
C GLN A 9 -17.39 4.21 -10.81
N SER A 10 -17.61 5.50 -11.04
CA SER A 10 -16.58 6.40 -11.58
C SER A 10 -15.37 6.48 -10.64
N GLN A 11 -15.61 6.70 -9.35
CA GLN A 11 -14.56 6.72 -8.34
C GLN A 11 -13.84 5.37 -8.24
N ALA A 12 -14.58 4.28 -8.18
CA ALA A 12 -14.02 2.93 -8.12
C ALA A 12 -13.17 2.60 -9.35
N LYS A 13 -13.59 3.03 -10.55
CA LYS A 13 -12.85 2.83 -11.79
C LYS A 13 -11.51 3.58 -11.78
N LEU A 14 -11.50 4.84 -11.36
CA LEU A 14 -10.27 5.64 -11.25
C LEU A 14 -9.30 4.99 -10.25
N THR A 15 -9.79 4.65 -9.08
CA THR A 15 -8.98 4.03 -8.03
C THR A 15 -8.46 2.65 -8.44
N SER A 16 -9.29 1.82 -9.06
CA SER A 16 -8.88 0.51 -9.56
C SER A 16 -7.80 0.61 -10.65
N LYS A 17 -7.90 1.60 -11.55
CA LYS A 17 -6.87 1.87 -12.56
C LYS A 17 -5.55 2.25 -11.90
N SER A 18 -5.56 3.20 -10.97
CA SER A 18 -4.38 3.65 -10.23
C SER A 18 -3.72 2.53 -9.43
N ILE A 19 -4.52 1.68 -8.76
CA ILE A 19 -4.04 0.48 -8.07
C ILE A 19 -3.33 -0.47 -9.03
N LYS A 20 -3.95 -0.86 -10.14
CA LYS A 20 -3.37 -1.78 -11.13
C LYS A 20 -2.04 -1.28 -11.71
N GLU A 21 -1.94 0.01 -12.00
CA GLU A 21 -0.71 0.63 -12.50
C GLU A 21 0.40 0.58 -11.43
N THR A 22 0.06 0.84 -10.18
CA THR A 22 0.98 0.81 -9.05
C THR A 22 1.46 -0.61 -8.77
N GLU A 23 0.55 -1.58 -8.74
CA GLU A 23 0.86 -3.01 -8.57
C GLU A 23 1.83 -3.52 -9.64
N LYS A 24 1.59 -3.18 -10.91
CA LYS A 24 2.47 -3.58 -12.01
C LYS A 24 3.91 -3.08 -11.81
N GLN A 25 4.09 -1.88 -11.27
CA GLN A 25 5.42 -1.34 -10.99
C GLN A 25 6.03 -1.98 -9.75
N LEU A 26 5.24 -2.21 -8.69
CA LEU A 26 5.71 -2.91 -7.49
C LEU A 26 6.16 -4.33 -7.80
N ILE A 27 5.40 -5.10 -8.57
CA ILE A 27 5.80 -6.45 -9.02
C ILE A 27 7.18 -6.39 -9.67
N LYS A 28 7.40 -5.45 -10.59
CA LYS A 28 8.68 -5.29 -11.26
C LYS A 28 9.83 -4.97 -10.29
N TYR A 29 9.59 -4.11 -9.29
CA TYR A 29 10.61 -3.78 -8.30
C TYR A 29 10.94 -4.98 -7.41
N TYR A 30 9.91 -5.67 -6.91
CA TYR A 30 10.08 -6.85 -6.07
C TYR A 30 10.77 -8.00 -6.82
N SER A 31 10.35 -8.32 -8.05
CA SER A 31 10.97 -9.38 -8.86
C SER A 31 12.45 -9.10 -9.12
N LYS A 32 12.79 -7.86 -9.52
CA LYS A 32 14.18 -7.50 -9.78
C LYS A 32 15.05 -7.59 -8.53
N THR A 33 14.56 -7.08 -7.40
CA THR A 33 15.32 -7.16 -6.13
C THR A 33 15.44 -8.60 -5.66
N MET A 34 14.37 -9.40 -5.77
CA MET A 34 14.38 -10.82 -5.43
C MET A 34 15.44 -11.60 -6.25
N GLU A 35 15.47 -11.40 -7.56
CA GLU A 35 16.46 -12.04 -8.44
C GLU A 35 17.89 -11.70 -8.02
N THR A 36 18.17 -10.42 -7.75
CA THR A 36 19.49 -9.97 -7.30
C THR A 36 19.86 -10.58 -5.95
N VAL A 37 18.97 -10.49 -4.97
CA VAL A 37 19.22 -11.02 -3.61
C VAL A 37 19.42 -12.54 -3.64
N ILE A 38 18.60 -13.28 -4.38
CA ILE A 38 18.73 -14.74 -4.48
C ILE A 38 20.09 -15.11 -5.09
N ALA A 39 20.51 -14.45 -6.17
CA ALA A 39 21.80 -14.72 -6.80
C ALA A 39 22.98 -14.48 -5.83
N ASP A 40 22.95 -13.39 -5.08
CA ASP A 40 23.97 -13.05 -4.09
C ASP A 40 23.99 -14.10 -2.95
N PHE A 41 22.83 -14.54 -2.50
CA PHE A 41 22.67 -15.53 -1.45
C PHE A 41 23.16 -16.92 -1.91
N GLU A 42 22.77 -17.38 -3.11
CA GLU A 42 23.19 -18.66 -3.67
C GLU A 42 24.72 -18.74 -3.79
N LEU A 43 25.33 -17.69 -4.35
CA LEU A 43 26.79 -17.62 -4.49
C LEU A 43 27.51 -17.63 -3.15
N THR A 44 27.02 -16.85 -2.19
CA THR A 44 27.65 -16.74 -0.87
C THR A 44 27.40 -18.03 -0.05
N TYR A 45 26.21 -18.60 -0.12
CA TYR A 45 25.87 -19.85 0.57
C TYR A 45 26.77 -21.00 0.11
N GLN A 46 27.00 -21.18 -1.18
CA GLN A 46 27.92 -22.17 -1.70
C GLN A 46 29.37 -21.96 -1.19
N LYS A 47 29.84 -20.70 -1.15
CA LYS A 47 31.15 -20.38 -0.58
C LYS A 47 31.22 -20.65 0.92
N LEU A 48 30.16 -20.41 1.66
CA LEU A 48 30.08 -20.70 3.09
C LEU A 48 30.15 -22.21 3.36
N LEU A 49 29.39 -23.02 2.61
CA LEU A 49 29.43 -24.50 2.73
C LEU A 49 30.83 -25.04 2.46
N ASN A 50 31.53 -24.48 1.48
CA ASN A 50 32.89 -24.92 1.13
C ASN A 50 33.97 -24.54 2.16
N THR A 51 33.69 -23.55 3.02
CA THR A 51 34.64 -23.11 4.07
C THR A 51 34.41 -23.79 5.42
N MET A 52 33.30 -24.53 5.55
CA MET A 52 33.03 -25.28 6.76
C MET A 52 33.82 -26.59 6.82
N GLU A 53 34.41 -26.85 7.97
CA GLU A 53 35.18 -28.11 8.20
C GLU A 53 34.26 -29.30 8.03
N GLN A 54 34.71 -30.29 7.23
CA GLN A 54 34.01 -31.55 7.05
C GLN A 54 33.95 -32.31 8.40
N GLY A 55 32.72 -32.62 8.83
CA GLY A 55 32.46 -33.48 10.01
C GLY A 55 31.93 -32.82 11.26
N ARG A 56 31.69 -31.51 11.26
CA ARG A 56 31.02 -30.78 12.34
C ARG A 56 29.80 -30.01 11.83
N GLU A 57 28.67 -30.12 12.53
CA GLU A 57 27.52 -29.29 12.24
C GLU A 57 27.86 -27.81 12.49
N PRO A 58 27.61 -26.90 11.53
CA PRO A 58 27.88 -25.49 11.67
C PRO A 58 26.96 -24.83 12.70
N THR A 59 27.50 -23.92 13.45
CA THR A 59 26.75 -23.09 14.41
C THR A 59 26.54 -21.68 13.87
N PRO A 60 25.55 -20.92 14.36
CA PRO A 60 25.40 -19.51 14.03
C PRO A 60 26.67 -18.69 14.32
N ALA A 61 27.41 -19.05 15.38
CA ALA A 61 28.66 -18.39 15.75
C ALA A 61 29.75 -18.57 14.70
N ASP A 62 29.76 -19.66 13.96
CA ASP A 62 30.73 -19.87 12.88
C ASP A 62 30.43 -18.98 11.67
N LEU A 63 29.16 -18.71 11.39
CA LEU A 63 28.77 -17.74 10.35
C LEU A 63 29.25 -16.33 10.68
N TYR A 64 29.05 -15.88 11.92
CA TYR A 64 29.42 -14.53 12.33
C TYR A 64 30.93 -14.25 12.29
N LYS A 65 31.76 -15.28 12.28
CA LYS A 65 33.22 -15.15 12.10
C LYS A 65 33.65 -14.97 10.64
N LEU A 66 32.74 -15.11 9.69
CA LEU A 66 33.07 -15.04 8.28
C LEU A 66 32.81 -13.64 7.72
N ASP A 67 33.86 -12.98 7.19
CA ASP A 67 33.74 -11.68 6.53
C ASP A 67 32.69 -11.69 5.39
N LYS A 68 32.58 -12.82 4.69
CA LYS A 68 31.60 -13.00 3.61
C LYS A 68 30.15 -12.90 4.09
N TYR A 69 29.85 -13.35 5.32
CA TYR A 69 28.52 -13.20 5.90
C TYR A 69 28.18 -11.72 6.09
N TRP A 70 29.10 -10.94 6.64
CA TRP A 70 28.89 -9.50 6.86
C TRP A 70 28.82 -8.70 5.56
N GLN A 71 29.60 -9.09 4.53
CA GLN A 71 29.49 -8.51 3.19
C GLN A 71 28.11 -8.79 2.59
N LEU A 72 27.59 -10.03 2.69
CA LEU A 72 26.25 -10.37 2.24
C LEU A 72 25.18 -9.57 2.98
N GLN A 73 25.29 -9.42 4.31
CA GLN A 73 24.35 -8.60 5.09
C GLN A 73 24.37 -7.11 4.63
N ALA A 74 25.53 -6.56 4.34
CA ALA A 74 25.65 -5.19 3.83
C ALA A 74 25.01 -5.04 2.44
N GLN A 75 25.24 -6.01 1.54
CA GLN A 75 24.61 -6.04 0.21
C GLN A 75 23.11 -6.17 0.31
N LEU A 76 22.59 -7.10 1.12
CA LEU A 76 21.18 -7.27 1.38
C LEU A 76 20.52 -5.97 1.86
N LYS A 77 21.10 -5.34 2.88
CA LYS A 77 20.62 -4.06 3.39
C LYS A 77 20.57 -3.00 2.29
N SER A 78 21.61 -2.90 1.46
CA SER A 78 21.68 -1.95 0.34
C SER A 78 20.55 -2.20 -0.67
N GLU A 79 20.34 -3.45 -1.11
CA GLU A 79 19.30 -3.77 -2.09
C GLU A 79 17.89 -3.55 -1.54
N LEU A 80 17.65 -3.89 -0.28
CA LEU A 80 16.35 -3.66 0.36
C LEU A 80 16.09 -2.17 0.63
N THR A 81 17.10 -1.39 0.96
CA THR A 81 16.98 0.08 1.04
C THR A 81 16.58 0.67 -0.31
N LYS A 82 17.24 0.28 -1.40
CA LYS A 82 16.86 0.69 -2.76
C LYS A 82 15.42 0.29 -3.12
N LEU A 83 14.96 -0.88 -2.67
CA LEU A 83 13.58 -1.31 -2.85
C LEU A 83 12.62 -0.41 -2.09
N GLY A 84 12.92 -0.09 -0.82
CA GLY A 84 12.14 0.83 0.02
C GLY A 84 12.03 2.22 -0.58
N ASP A 85 13.15 2.79 -1.04
CA ASP A 85 13.20 4.12 -1.67
C ASP A 85 12.34 4.18 -2.94
N LYS A 86 12.45 3.18 -3.83
CA LYS A 86 11.64 3.09 -5.05
C LYS A 86 10.14 2.96 -4.73
N GLN A 87 9.79 2.21 -3.69
CA GLN A 87 8.40 2.12 -3.24
C GLN A 87 7.91 3.47 -2.72
N ALA A 88 8.67 4.13 -1.86
CA ALA A 88 8.31 5.42 -1.29
C ALA A 88 8.10 6.49 -2.37
N GLU A 89 9.00 6.58 -3.34
CA GLU A 89 8.89 7.49 -4.48
C GLU A 89 7.66 7.19 -5.35
N LEU A 90 7.46 5.91 -5.70
CA LEU A 90 6.31 5.49 -6.50
C LEU A 90 4.99 5.80 -5.78
N LEU A 91 4.88 5.44 -4.51
CA LEU A 91 3.64 5.61 -3.76
C LEU A 91 3.34 7.09 -3.49
N SER A 92 4.34 7.90 -3.15
CA SER A 92 4.16 9.35 -3.00
C SER A 92 3.57 9.97 -4.26
N ARG A 93 4.14 9.66 -5.42
CA ARG A 93 3.65 10.15 -6.71
C ARG A 93 2.22 9.65 -7.01
N LYS A 94 1.99 8.35 -6.88
CA LYS A 94 0.69 7.74 -7.21
C LYS A 94 -0.42 8.19 -6.27
N PHE A 95 -0.13 8.42 -5.01
CA PHE A 95 -1.09 8.93 -4.04
C PHE A 95 -1.48 10.39 -4.33
N VAL A 96 -0.52 11.23 -4.70
CA VAL A 96 -0.81 12.60 -5.16
C VAL A 96 -1.65 12.59 -6.44
N GLU A 97 -1.28 11.78 -7.44
CA GLU A 97 -2.05 11.61 -8.68
C GLU A 97 -3.49 11.16 -8.39
N GLN A 98 -3.66 10.22 -7.47
CA GLN A 98 -4.97 9.72 -7.04
C GLN A 98 -5.81 10.81 -6.37
N TYR A 99 -5.24 11.55 -5.42
CA TYR A 99 -5.94 12.63 -4.73
C TYR A 99 -6.43 13.70 -5.71
N ILE A 100 -5.54 14.19 -6.57
CA ILE A 100 -5.86 15.21 -7.59
C ILE A 100 -6.88 14.65 -8.59
N GLY A 101 -6.71 13.40 -9.03
CA GLY A 101 -7.62 12.75 -9.97
C GLY A 101 -9.03 12.63 -9.41
N ILE A 102 -9.20 12.17 -8.19
CA ILE A 102 -10.53 12.07 -7.56
C ILE A 102 -11.14 13.46 -7.36
N TYR A 103 -10.39 14.39 -6.77
CA TYR A 103 -10.90 15.75 -6.50
C TYR A 103 -11.37 16.47 -7.77
N ASN A 104 -10.56 16.45 -8.84
CA ASN A 104 -10.83 17.22 -10.05
C ASN A 104 -11.84 16.57 -11.01
N THR A 105 -11.96 15.22 -11.01
CA THR A 105 -12.84 14.51 -11.95
C THR A 105 -14.21 14.18 -11.38
N MET A 106 -14.45 14.52 -10.12
CA MET A 106 -15.73 14.26 -9.49
C MET A 106 -16.81 15.17 -10.04
N ALA A 107 -17.64 14.61 -10.92
CA ALA A 107 -18.80 15.30 -11.47
C ALA A 107 -19.87 15.44 -10.38
N LEU A 108 -20.13 16.67 -9.99
CA LEU A 108 -21.29 17.05 -9.19
C LEU A 108 -22.40 17.55 -10.14
N PRO A 109 -23.70 17.56 -9.71
CA PRO A 109 -24.73 18.26 -10.44
C PRO A 109 -24.28 19.68 -10.80
N ASP A 110 -24.66 20.18 -11.98
CA ASP A 110 -24.15 21.45 -12.52
C ASP A 110 -24.29 22.62 -11.56
N GLU A 111 -25.34 22.64 -10.75
CA GLU A 111 -25.61 23.63 -9.71
C GLU A 111 -24.59 23.64 -8.56
N LEU A 112 -23.88 22.54 -8.35
CA LEU A 112 -22.89 22.35 -7.29
C LEU A 112 -21.46 22.24 -7.84
N ASN A 113 -21.31 22.31 -9.16
CA ASN A 113 -20.03 22.12 -9.84
C ASN A 113 -19.20 23.41 -9.85
N LEU A 114 -18.72 23.82 -8.70
CA LEU A 114 -17.73 24.90 -8.62
C LEU A 114 -16.44 24.43 -9.30
N PHE A 115 -15.88 25.26 -10.18
CA PHE A 115 -14.58 25.04 -10.81
C PHE A 115 -13.47 25.20 -9.77
N SER A 116 -13.32 24.21 -8.92
CA SER A 116 -12.25 24.13 -7.93
C SER A 116 -11.27 23.07 -8.34
N THR A 117 -9.99 23.41 -8.35
CA THR A 117 -8.89 22.49 -8.59
C THR A 117 -7.97 22.47 -7.38
N VAL A 118 -7.42 21.30 -7.07
CA VAL A 118 -6.43 21.17 -6.01
C VAL A 118 -5.02 21.12 -6.62
N ASP A 119 -4.11 21.87 -6.03
CA ASP A 119 -2.71 21.87 -6.44
C ASP A 119 -1.93 20.68 -5.85
N LYS A 120 -0.76 20.44 -6.43
CA LYS A 120 0.11 19.34 -6.02
C LYS A 120 0.60 19.47 -4.58
N LYS A 121 0.85 20.69 -4.10
CA LYS A 121 1.35 20.95 -2.75
C LYS A 121 0.29 20.60 -1.71
N THR A 122 -0.93 21.02 -1.92
CA THR A 122 -2.08 20.67 -1.07
C THR A 122 -2.32 19.16 -1.07
N ALA A 123 -2.33 18.52 -2.25
CA ALA A 123 -2.48 17.07 -2.33
C ALA A 123 -1.36 16.34 -1.57
N GLN A 124 -0.11 16.82 -1.66
CA GLN A 124 1.03 16.24 -0.93
C GLN A 124 0.87 16.37 0.60
N GLN A 125 0.33 17.47 1.08
CA GLN A 125 0.04 17.66 2.52
C GLN A 125 -1.05 16.69 2.98
N MET A 126 -2.08 16.51 2.18
CA MET A 126 -3.20 15.64 2.52
C MET A 126 -2.81 14.16 2.60
N ILE A 127 -2.06 13.64 1.63
CA ILE A 127 -1.63 12.23 1.63
C ILE A 127 -0.65 11.88 2.77
N ASN A 128 -0.01 12.88 3.37
CA ASN A 128 0.92 12.67 4.48
C ASN A 128 0.25 12.75 5.86
N GLN A 129 -1.03 13.02 5.94
CA GLN A 129 -1.77 13.01 7.20
C GLN A 129 -1.85 11.59 7.77
N ILE A 130 -1.55 11.47 9.05
CA ILE A 130 -1.68 10.20 9.78
C ILE A 130 -3.15 10.02 10.15
N TRP A 131 -3.77 8.98 9.62
CA TRP A 131 -5.18 8.68 9.83
C TRP A 131 -5.44 7.37 10.59
N CYS A 132 -4.43 6.50 10.65
CA CYS A 132 -4.52 5.24 11.38
C CYS A 132 -4.36 5.44 12.89
N ALA A 133 -5.13 4.69 13.67
CA ALA A 133 -5.12 4.76 15.13
C ALA A 133 -3.76 4.39 15.77
N ASP A 134 -2.92 3.62 15.05
CA ASP A 134 -1.56 3.26 15.50
C ASP A 134 -0.51 4.34 15.26
N GLY A 135 -0.90 5.51 14.77
CA GLY A 135 -0.02 6.66 14.53
C GLY A 135 1.04 6.47 13.43
N LYS A 136 0.93 5.41 12.60
CA LYS A 136 1.90 5.12 11.55
C LYS A 136 1.46 5.71 10.21
N SER A 137 2.40 6.37 9.52
CA SER A 137 2.22 6.81 8.14
C SER A 137 2.40 5.66 7.15
N TRP A 138 1.90 5.83 5.93
CA TRP A 138 2.15 4.89 4.83
C TRP A 138 3.66 4.69 4.57
N SER A 139 4.44 5.75 4.66
CA SER A 139 5.89 5.69 4.48
C SER A 139 6.57 4.84 5.57
N SER A 140 6.23 5.04 6.84
CA SER A 140 6.79 4.23 7.93
C SER A 140 6.44 2.75 7.81
N ARG A 141 5.30 2.42 7.20
CA ARG A 141 4.88 1.04 6.92
C ARG A 141 5.74 0.37 5.84
N ILE A 142 6.21 1.13 4.84
CA ILE A 142 7.17 0.62 3.84
C ILE A 142 8.44 0.17 4.55
N TRP A 143 9.03 1.02 5.38
CA TRP A 143 10.27 0.71 6.08
C TRP A 143 10.11 -0.44 7.07
N THR A 144 9.01 -0.46 7.83
CA THR A 144 8.69 -1.62 8.70
C THR A 144 8.58 -2.92 7.92
N ASN A 145 8.01 -2.91 6.70
CA ASN A 145 7.93 -4.11 5.86
C ASN A 145 9.31 -4.51 5.31
N THR A 146 10.13 -3.55 4.93
CA THR A 146 11.50 -3.75 4.46
C THR A 146 12.38 -4.37 5.55
N ASP A 147 12.30 -3.85 6.77
CA ASP A 147 13.04 -4.38 7.93
C ASP A 147 12.62 -5.82 8.26
N LYS A 148 11.32 -6.11 8.24
CA LYS A 148 10.80 -7.47 8.42
C LYS A 148 11.29 -8.43 7.34
N LEU A 149 11.34 -7.97 6.08
CA LEU A 149 11.88 -8.77 4.99
C LEU A 149 13.37 -9.04 5.21
N GLN A 150 14.16 -8.03 5.56
CA GLN A 150 15.59 -8.18 5.83
C GLN A 150 15.84 -9.20 6.94
N GLN A 151 15.10 -9.11 8.04
CA GLN A 151 15.22 -10.04 9.16
C GLN A 151 14.86 -11.47 8.74
N ALA A 152 13.74 -11.68 8.06
CA ALA A 152 13.31 -13.00 7.62
C ALA A 152 14.29 -13.64 6.63
N LEU A 153 14.87 -12.87 5.70
CA LEU A 153 15.89 -13.38 4.77
C LEU A 153 17.16 -13.79 5.51
N ASN A 154 17.59 -13.01 6.50
CA ASN A 154 18.73 -13.35 7.33
C ASN A 154 18.49 -14.63 8.15
N ASP A 155 17.34 -14.73 8.82
CA ASP A 155 16.97 -15.89 9.62
C ASP A 155 16.93 -17.16 8.77
N ASN A 156 16.41 -17.08 7.54
CA ASN A 156 16.39 -18.19 6.60
C ASN A 156 17.80 -18.61 6.17
N LEU A 157 18.71 -17.67 5.95
CA LEU A 157 20.11 -18.01 5.65
C LEU A 157 20.75 -18.76 6.81
N ILE A 158 20.62 -18.25 8.04
CA ILE A 158 21.17 -18.88 9.24
C ILE A 158 20.60 -20.31 9.39
N ASN A 159 19.28 -20.45 9.29
CA ASN A 159 18.60 -21.73 9.40
C ASN A 159 19.07 -22.74 8.33
N CYS A 160 19.27 -22.30 7.10
CA CYS A 160 19.75 -23.15 6.02
C CYS A 160 21.17 -23.63 6.27
N VAL A 161 22.06 -22.75 6.72
CA VAL A 161 23.45 -23.10 7.02
C VAL A 161 23.51 -24.09 8.18
N VAL A 162 22.84 -23.80 9.31
CA VAL A 162 22.86 -24.64 10.51
C VAL A 162 22.21 -26.00 10.25
N SER A 163 21.18 -26.06 9.41
CA SER A 163 20.48 -27.33 9.10
C SER A 163 21.03 -28.05 7.87
N GLY A 164 22.12 -27.61 7.26
CA GLY A 164 22.74 -28.24 6.09
C GLY A 164 21.80 -28.35 4.88
N LYS A 165 20.86 -27.39 4.71
CA LYS A 165 19.86 -27.41 3.63
C LYS A 165 20.53 -27.22 2.26
N LYS A 166 19.87 -27.73 1.21
CA LYS A 166 20.31 -27.51 -0.17
C LYS A 166 20.05 -26.07 -0.61
N THR A 167 20.86 -25.58 -1.55
CA THR A 167 20.70 -24.23 -2.15
C THR A 167 19.29 -24.01 -2.73
N THR A 168 18.67 -25.05 -3.30
CA THR A 168 17.30 -24.97 -3.82
C THR A 168 16.28 -24.65 -2.72
N GLN A 169 16.44 -25.27 -1.54
CA GLN A 169 15.56 -25.00 -0.40
C GLN A 169 15.73 -23.59 0.14
N LEU A 170 16.96 -23.07 0.17
CA LEU A 170 17.21 -21.66 0.51
C LEU A 170 16.48 -20.75 -0.48
N LYS A 171 16.61 -21.00 -1.78
CA LYS A 171 15.92 -20.24 -2.82
C LYS A 171 14.41 -20.19 -2.60
N ASP A 172 13.78 -21.32 -2.39
CA ASP A 172 12.32 -21.42 -2.17
C ASP A 172 11.89 -20.60 -0.93
N MET A 173 12.67 -20.67 0.15
CA MET A 173 12.41 -19.91 1.37
C MET A 173 12.53 -18.40 1.13
N LEU A 174 13.58 -17.95 0.43
CA LEU A 174 13.76 -16.52 0.08
C LEU A 174 12.61 -16.01 -0.81
N GLN A 175 12.21 -16.79 -1.82
CA GLN A 175 11.07 -16.42 -2.69
C GLN A 175 9.77 -16.30 -1.88
N SER A 176 9.54 -17.18 -0.92
CA SER A 176 8.38 -17.12 -0.03
C SER A 176 8.36 -15.80 0.77
N GLU A 177 9.48 -15.36 1.34
CA GLU A 177 9.56 -14.12 2.10
C GLU A 177 9.33 -12.88 1.23
N PHE A 178 9.87 -12.87 0.01
CA PHE A 178 9.58 -11.79 -0.94
C PHE A 178 8.09 -11.72 -1.30
N ASN A 179 7.42 -12.86 -1.48
CA ASN A 179 5.98 -12.92 -1.74
C ASN A 179 5.17 -12.39 -0.54
N VAL A 180 5.54 -12.74 0.69
CA VAL A 180 4.91 -12.21 1.91
C VAL A 180 5.09 -10.70 2.00
N SER A 181 6.30 -10.20 1.74
CA SER A 181 6.59 -8.77 1.76
C SER A 181 5.83 -8.01 0.67
N TYR A 182 5.76 -8.55 -0.55
CA TYR A 182 4.97 -7.99 -1.64
C TYR A 182 3.47 -7.91 -1.28
N ASN A 183 2.90 -8.96 -0.69
CA ASN A 183 1.50 -8.97 -0.29
C ASN A 183 1.17 -7.90 0.77
N ARG A 184 2.13 -7.60 1.67
CA ARG A 184 2.01 -6.48 2.62
C ARG A 184 2.03 -5.13 1.91
N ALA A 185 2.93 -4.95 0.93
CA ALA A 185 3.01 -3.75 0.12
C ALA A 185 1.74 -3.53 -0.73
N ASP A 186 1.20 -4.58 -1.36
CA ASP A 186 -0.07 -4.54 -2.09
C ASP A 186 -1.25 -4.16 -1.18
N SER A 187 -1.31 -4.74 0.01
CA SER A 187 -2.35 -4.41 0.99
C SER A 187 -2.27 -2.94 1.44
N LEU A 188 -1.05 -2.42 1.62
CA LEU A 188 -0.82 -1.01 1.92
C LEU A 188 -1.34 -0.11 0.79
N VAL A 189 -0.95 -0.38 -0.46
CA VAL A 189 -1.40 0.40 -1.63
C VAL A 189 -2.92 0.46 -1.70
N ARG A 190 -3.60 -0.68 -1.62
CA ARG A 190 -5.06 -0.74 -1.71
C ARG A 190 -5.75 0.02 -0.58
N THR A 191 -5.22 -0.08 0.62
CA THR A 191 -5.80 0.57 1.80
C THR A 191 -5.61 2.08 1.75
N GLU A 192 -4.41 2.54 1.43
CA GLU A 192 -4.12 3.98 1.31
C GLU A 192 -4.84 4.62 0.12
N MET A 193 -4.93 3.92 -1.04
CA MET A 193 -5.69 4.42 -2.19
C MET A 193 -7.18 4.59 -1.88
N ALA A 194 -7.77 3.68 -1.10
CA ALA A 194 -9.16 3.81 -0.65
C ALA A 194 -9.33 4.97 0.34
N HIS A 195 -8.38 5.16 1.26
CA HIS A 195 -8.39 6.31 2.17
C HIS A 195 -8.27 7.63 1.40
N ILE A 196 -7.32 7.74 0.50
CA ILE A 196 -7.08 8.94 -0.33
C ILE A 196 -8.30 9.24 -1.20
N GLN A 197 -8.95 8.22 -1.77
CA GLN A 197 -10.21 8.38 -2.49
C GLN A 197 -11.28 9.02 -1.61
N THR A 198 -11.48 8.50 -0.40
CA THR A 198 -12.47 9.03 0.55
C THR A 198 -12.13 10.46 0.96
N GLN A 199 -10.87 10.72 1.28
CA GLN A 199 -10.41 12.05 1.71
C GLN A 199 -10.55 13.10 0.60
N ALA A 200 -10.17 12.78 -0.63
CA ALA A 200 -10.31 13.67 -1.77
C ALA A 200 -11.78 13.94 -2.11
N ALA A 201 -12.63 12.91 -2.03
CA ALA A 201 -14.07 13.03 -2.22
C ALA A 201 -14.69 13.91 -1.14
N GLN A 202 -14.36 13.68 0.13
CA GLN A 202 -14.86 14.46 1.26
C GLN A 202 -14.47 15.94 1.10
N GLN A 203 -13.21 16.23 0.75
CA GLN A 203 -12.76 17.60 0.54
C GLN A 203 -13.49 18.25 -0.62
N ARG A 204 -13.64 17.56 -1.76
CA ARG A 204 -14.39 18.08 -2.90
C ARG A 204 -15.84 18.41 -2.57
N TYR A 205 -16.53 17.53 -1.84
CA TYR A 205 -17.90 17.73 -1.42
C TYR A 205 -18.02 18.92 -0.45
N LYS A 206 -17.08 19.02 0.49
CA LYS A 206 -17.01 20.14 1.43
C LYS A 206 -16.86 21.48 0.70
N ASP A 207 -15.93 21.57 -0.27
CA ASP A 207 -15.68 22.77 -1.06
C ASP A 207 -16.88 23.15 -1.95
N SER A 208 -17.73 22.18 -2.26
CA SER A 208 -18.99 22.36 -3.01
C SER A 208 -20.22 22.61 -2.12
N GLY A 209 -20.04 22.84 -0.81
CA GLY A 209 -21.13 23.16 0.11
C GLY A 209 -22.01 21.99 0.55
N ILE A 210 -21.63 20.75 0.23
CA ILE A 210 -22.34 19.55 0.70
C ILE A 210 -22.21 19.44 2.22
N GLN A 211 -23.31 19.14 2.90
CA GLN A 211 -23.37 19.02 4.36
C GLN A 211 -23.28 17.57 4.85
N GLU A 212 -23.76 16.63 4.04
CA GLU A 212 -23.82 15.21 4.39
C GLU A 212 -23.35 14.35 3.23
N VAL A 213 -22.76 13.21 3.59
CA VAL A 213 -22.39 12.14 2.67
C VAL A 213 -22.99 10.81 3.10
N GLU A 214 -23.10 9.92 2.14
CA GLU A 214 -23.59 8.57 2.35
C GLU A 214 -22.52 7.55 1.96
N VAL A 215 -22.29 6.54 2.80
CA VAL A 215 -21.33 5.48 2.48
C VAL A 215 -21.91 4.55 1.41
N TRP A 216 -21.12 4.33 0.36
CA TRP A 216 -21.49 3.44 -0.74
C TRP A 216 -20.54 2.24 -0.81
N ALA A 217 -21.05 1.06 -0.42
CA ALA A 217 -20.30 -0.18 -0.49
C ALA A 217 -20.62 -0.92 -1.80
N ASP A 218 -19.62 -1.55 -2.41
CA ASP A 218 -19.83 -2.41 -3.57
C ASP A 218 -20.87 -3.50 -3.27
N LYS A 219 -21.75 -3.76 -4.25
CA LYS A 219 -22.84 -4.75 -4.14
C LYS A 219 -22.45 -6.12 -4.68
N ASP A 220 -21.16 -6.47 -4.64
CA ASP A 220 -20.65 -7.75 -5.13
C ASP A 220 -20.45 -8.78 -3.98
N GLU A 221 -20.14 -10.03 -4.36
CA GLU A 221 -19.93 -11.17 -3.46
C GLU A 221 -18.79 -10.94 -2.45
N ARG A 222 -17.90 -9.99 -2.72
CA ARG A 222 -16.75 -9.66 -1.85
C ARG A 222 -17.07 -8.58 -0.83
N ARG A 223 -18.32 -8.13 -0.75
CA ARG A 223 -18.76 -7.18 0.26
C ARG A 223 -18.79 -7.87 1.63
N CYS A 224 -17.92 -7.41 2.55
CA CYS A 224 -17.92 -7.96 3.91
C CYS A 224 -19.12 -7.42 4.74
N GLU A 225 -19.39 -8.08 5.85
CA GLU A 225 -20.50 -7.72 6.76
C GLU A 225 -20.36 -6.29 7.31
N VAL A 226 -19.12 -5.86 7.65
CA VAL A 226 -18.85 -4.50 8.15
C VAL A 226 -19.24 -3.46 7.11
N CYS A 227 -18.78 -3.61 5.87
CA CYS A 227 -19.13 -2.72 4.77
C CYS A 227 -20.62 -2.77 4.43
N GLY A 228 -21.25 -3.94 4.54
CA GLY A 228 -22.70 -4.10 4.37
C GLY A 228 -23.51 -3.28 5.36
N LYS A 229 -23.09 -3.25 6.61
CA LYS A 229 -23.74 -2.46 7.68
C LYS A 229 -23.54 -0.95 7.52
N LEU A 230 -22.52 -0.51 6.82
CA LEU A 230 -22.24 0.90 6.57
C LEU A 230 -22.93 1.44 5.31
N HIS A 231 -23.34 0.55 4.39
CA HIS A 231 -23.98 0.94 3.14
C HIS A 231 -25.24 1.79 3.38
N GLU A 232 -25.37 2.89 2.63
CA GLU A 232 -26.49 3.84 2.70
C GLU A 232 -26.61 4.59 4.04
N LYS A 233 -25.62 4.48 4.93
CA LYS A 233 -25.60 5.31 6.15
C LYS A 233 -25.02 6.68 5.87
N ARG A 234 -25.66 7.70 6.45
CA ARG A 234 -25.30 9.11 6.29
C ARG A 234 -24.38 9.59 7.40
N TYR A 235 -23.48 10.48 7.03
CA TYR A 235 -22.48 11.09 7.92
C TYR A 235 -22.32 12.57 7.59
N PRO A 236 -22.14 13.44 8.61
CA PRO A 236 -21.85 14.85 8.37
C PRO A 236 -20.50 15.00 7.66
N ILE A 237 -20.43 15.93 6.72
CA ILE A 237 -19.22 16.15 5.89
C ILE A 237 -17.98 16.51 6.71
N ASN A 238 -18.14 17.17 7.84
CA ASN A 238 -17.05 17.55 8.75
C ASN A 238 -16.69 16.44 9.75
N GLY A 239 -17.37 15.30 9.72
CA GLY A 239 -17.12 14.18 10.59
C GLY A 239 -15.97 13.30 10.09
N VAL A 240 -15.54 12.39 10.96
CA VAL A 240 -14.59 11.32 10.58
C VAL A 240 -15.35 10.29 9.74
N MET A 241 -14.83 10.01 8.54
CA MET A 241 -15.43 9.01 7.67
C MET A 241 -15.16 7.59 8.19
N PRO A 242 -16.19 6.70 8.21
CA PRO A 242 -16.03 5.33 8.68
C PRO A 242 -15.37 4.40 7.66
N VAL A 243 -14.99 4.91 6.48
CA VAL A 243 -14.34 4.16 5.40
C VAL A 243 -13.02 4.83 5.00
N PRO A 244 -11.98 4.02 4.70
CA PRO A 244 -11.95 2.55 4.67
C PRO A 244 -12.07 1.93 6.06
N ALA A 245 -12.97 0.96 6.24
CA ALA A 245 -13.26 0.33 7.53
C ALA A 245 -12.28 -0.81 7.89
N HIS A 246 -11.51 -1.30 6.94
CA HIS A 246 -10.56 -2.40 7.09
C HIS A 246 -9.54 -2.38 5.94
N PRO A 247 -8.40 -3.11 6.04
CA PRO A 247 -7.47 -3.25 4.93
C PRO A 247 -8.17 -3.74 3.65
N ARG A 248 -7.77 -3.17 2.50
CA ARG A 248 -8.35 -3.48 1.17
C ARG A 248 -9.85 -3.16 1.04
N CYS A 249 -10.38 -2.25 1.85
CA CYS A 249 -11.76 -1.76 1.73
C CYS A 249 -11.98 -1.11 0.35
N ARG A 250 -13.18 -1.33 -0.23
CA ARG A 250 -13.55 -0.79 -1.56
C ARG A 250 -14.71 0.20 -1.49
N CYS A 251 -15.15 0.52 -0.28
CA CYS A 251 -16.23 1.48 -0.07
C CYS A 251 -15.80 2.89 -0.48
N THR A 252 -16.78 3.69 -0.89
CA THR A 252 -16.61 5.11 -1.18
C THR A 252 -17.67 5.92 -0.44
N ILE A 253 -17.61 7.25 -0.56
CA ILE A 253 -18.66 8.16 -0.12
C ILE A 253 -19.27 8.87 -1.33
N ILE A 254 -20.56 9.13 -1.25
CA ILE A 254 -21.31 9.92 -2.23
C ILE A 254 -22.03 11.08 -1.53
N PRO A 255 -22.25 12.22 -2.20
CA PRO A 255 -22.90 13.37 -1.57
C PRO A 255 -24.40 13.12 -1.40
N VAL A 256 -24.97 13.61 -0.32
CA VAL A 256 -26.42 13.69 -0.15
C VAL A 256 -26.87 15.04 -0.72
N VAL A 257 -27.55 15.00 -1.88
CA VAL A 257 -28.09 16.17 -2.55
C VAL A 257 -29.58 16.29 -2.17
N GLN A 258 -29.95 17.38 -1.49
CA GLN A 258 -31.35 17.67 -1.20
C GLN A 258 -32.02 18.29 -2.44
N PRO A 259 -33.26 17.92 -2.78
CA PRO A 259 -33.95 18.43 -3.97
C PRO A 259 -34.21 19.93 -3.99
N ASN A 260 -33.97 20.63 -2.88
CA ASN A 260 -34.32 22.04 -2.67
C ASN A 260 -33.17 22.91 -2.14
N ASN A 261 -31.94 22.61 -2.41
CA ASN A 261 -30.87 23.56 -2.10
C ASN A 261 -30.86 24.70 -3.12
N GLN A 262 -31.82 25.65 -3.00
CA GLN A 262 -31.57 27.03 -3.37
C GLN A 262 -30.39 27.50 -2.49
N LEU A 263 -29.22 27.61 -3.09
CA LEU A 263 -28.06 28.25 -2.48
C LEU A 263 -28.50 29.59 -1.92
N MET A 264 -28.53 29.74 -0.59
CA MET A 264 -28.48 31.07 0.00
C MET A 264 -27.11 31.63 -0.37
N VAL A 265 -27.08 32.45 -1.40
CA VAL A 265 -25.97 33.35 -1.69
C VAL A 265 -25.98 34.38 -0.53
N ILE A 266 -25.02 34.26 0.37
CA ILE A 266 -24.66 35.29 1.32
C ILE A 266 -23.58 36.17 0.70
#